data_7f2979af97ea04740f619aeb4d923847
#
_entry.id   7f2979af97ea04740f619aeb4d923847
#
_cell.length_a   1.000
_cell.length_b   1.000
_cell.length_c   1.000
_cell.angle_alpha   90.00
_cell.angle_beta   90.00
_cell.angle_gamma   90.00
#
_symmetry.space_group_name_H-M   'P 1'
#
loop_
_entity.id
_entity.type
_entity.pdbx_description
1 polymer ?
#
loop_
_entity_poly.entity_id
_entity_poly.type
_entity_poly.pdbx_seq_one_letter_code
_entity_poly.pdbx_strand_id
1 'polypeptide(L)'
;MKTILITGKNSYIGTSIKKWLSQPQFRENYLVDTIDVRGTEWKKLDFSEYYAIIHVAGIAHRKETKENAHLYYEVNRDLAIDIAGKAEKEGIKQFIILSTMNVYGLLEGAITKNTIPNPSTNYGKAKLEADAVIGKMNNRNFKVAIVRPPMIYGKDCKGNYPKLSFVARHSLFFLSVKNKRSMLYIENLCDFIEQILHEEKSGIFHPQNKQFVCTETLVKKIAKCHNHLLICIPFIAPIIKGLAGDKGKKVLGTLVYDMEEDRCGLVSFEDSIERTER
;
A
#
# COMPACT_ATOMS: atom_id res chain seq x y z
N MET A 1 12.13 -0.25 -24.85
CA MET A 1 10.81 -0.38 -24.21
C MET A 1 10.87 -1.58 -23.27
N LYS A 2 10.54 -1.40 -21.97
CA LYS A 2 10.52 -2.49 -20.99
C LYS A 2 9.11 -3.12 -20.96
N THR A 3 9.00 -4.45 -21.09
CA THR A 3 7.72 -5.16 -20.94
C THR A 3 7.49 -5.51 -19.48
N ILE A 4 6.36 -5.08 -18.91
CA ILE A 4 6.04 -5.18 -17.48
C ILE A 4 4.83 -6.10 -17.30
N LEU A 5 4.96 -7.10 -16.44
CA LEU A 5 3.83 -7.94 -16.03
C LEU A 5 3.33 -7.53 -14.65
N ILE A 6 2.04 -7.19 -14.52
CA ILE A 6 1.41 -6.89 -13.23
C ILE A 6 0.54 -8.07 -12.82
N THR A 7 0.82 -8.69 -11.67
CA THR A 7 -0.07 -9.70 -11.09
C THR A 7 -1.21 -9.04 -10.33
N GLY A 8 -2.40 -9.66 -10.33
CA GLY A 8 -3.58 -9.08 -9.69
C GLY A 8 -4.38 -8.17 -10.64
N LYS A 9 -4.69 -8.69 -11.82
CA LYS A 9 -5.39 -8.04 -12.96
C LYS A 9 -6.53 -7.10 -12.59
N ASN A 10 -7.35 -7.44 -11.59
CA ASN A 10 -8.52 -6.67 -11.19
C ASN A 10 -8.34 -6.00 -9.81
N SER A 11 -7.11 -5.90 -9.31
CA SER A 11 -6.85 -5.22 -8.04
C SER A 11 -6.83 -3.71 -8.22
N TYR A 12 -7.26 -2.96 -7.19
CA TYR A 12 -7.22 -1.50 -7.19
C TYR A 12 -5.82 -0.95 -7.53
N ILE A 13 -4.79 -1.47 -6.88
CA ILE A 13 -3.41 -1.01 -7.09
C ILE A 13 -2.91 -1.43 -8.48
N GLY A 14 -3.17 -2.69 -8.90
CA GLY A 14 -2.71 -3.18 -10.21
C GLY A 14 -3.31 -2.42 -11.38
N THR A 15 -4.63 -2.13 -11.32
CA THR A 15 -5.29 -1.33 -12.36
C THR A 15 -4.81 0.12 -12.37
N SER A 16 -4.51 0.70 -11.21
CA SER A 16 -3.97 2.06 -11.09
C SER A 16 -2.56 2.16 -11.68
N ILE A 17 -1.67 1.20 -11.37
CA ILE A 17 -0.31 1.16 -11.94
C ILE A 17 -0.37 0.95 -13.46
N LYS A 18 -1.22 0.03 -13.94
CA LYS A 18 -1.40 -0.17 -15.39
C LYS A 18 -1.82 1.13 -16.07
N LYS A 19 -2.86 1.80 -15.55
CA LYS A 19 -3.34 3.07 -16.08
C LYS A 19 -2.25 4.14 -16.07
N TRP A 20 -1.45 4.19 -15.02
CA TRP A 20 -0.34 5.15 -14.86
C TRP A 20 0.74 4.93 -15.92
N LEU A 21 1.29 3.72 -16.02
CA LEU A 21 2.35 3.38 -16.96
C LEU A 21 1.90 3.39 -18.42
N SER A 22 0.58 3.38 -18.70
CA SER A 22 0.01 3.51 -20.04
C SER A 22 -0.25 4.95 -20.46
N GLN A 23 0.10 5.95 -19.65
CA GLN A 23 -0.04 7.36 -20.01
C GLN A 23 0.92 7.74 -21.17
N PRO A 24 0.57 8.77 -21.98
CA PRO A 24 1.35 9.12 -23.16
C PRO A 24 2.85 9.31 -22.91
N GLN A 25 3.23 9.92 -21.76
CA GLN A 25 4.63 10.17 -21.40
C GLN A 25 5.44 8.90 -21.12
N PHE A 26 4.79 7.75 -20.87
CA PHE A 26 5.44 6.48 -20.56
C PHE A 26 5.33 5.42 -21.65
N ARG A 27 4.53 5.67 -22.71
CA ARG A 27 4.23 4.68 -23.77
C ARG A 27 5.46 4.20 -24.54
N GLU A 28 6.48 5.03 -24.67
CA GLU A 28 7.74 4.64 -25.32
C GLU A 28 8.64 3.84 -24.38
N ASN A 29 8.41 3.93 -23.07
CA ASN A 29 9.24 3.29 -22.05
C ASN A 29 8.68 1.91 -21.66
N TYR A 30 7.35 1.76 -21.59
CA TYR A 30 6.71 0.59 -20.99
C TYR A 30 5.60 0.00 -21.86
N LEU A 31 5.62 -1.34 -22.00
CA LEU A 31 4.48 -2.15 -22.42
C LEU A 31 3.96 -2.92 -21.20
N VAL A 32 2.66 -2.83 -20.88
CA VAL A 32 2.14 -3.32 -19.60
C VAL A 32 1.05 -4.36 -19.80
N ASP A 33 1.34 -5.59 -19.37
CA ASP A 33 0.39 -6.69 -19.29
C ASP A 33 -0.07 -6.94 -17.85
N THR A 34 -1.22 -7.58 -17.73
CA THR A 34 -1.78 -7.95 -16.43
C THR A 34 -2.24 -9.40 -16.44
N ILE A 35 -1.97 -10.13 -15.35
CA ILE A 35 -2.40 -11.50 -15.20
C ILE A 35 -3.21 -11.72 -13.92
N ASP A 36 -4.22 -12.59 -14.00
CA ASP A 36 -4.89 -13.14 -12.83
C ASP A 36 -4.08 -14.35 -12.33
N VAL A 37 -3.69 -14.31 -11.07
CA VAL A 37 -2.90 -15.38 -10.44
C VAL A 37 -3.73 -16.25 -9.50
N ARG A 38 -5.06 -16.13 -9.55
CA ARG A 38 -5.96 -17.11 -8.94
C ARG A 38 -5.96 -18.37 -9.77
N GLY A 39 -5.81 -19.53 -9.14
CA GLY A 39 -5.65 -20.81 -9.86
C GLY A 39 -4.22 -21.01 -10.38
N THR A 40 -4.04 -21.81 -11.40
CA THR A 40 -2.73 -22.31 -11.86
C THR A 40 -2.32 -21.86 -13.26
N GLU A 41 -3.19 -21.17 -14.00
CA GLU A 41 -2.94 -20.81 -15.40
C GLU A 41 -1.71 -19.89 -15.58
N TRP A 42 -1.41 -19.05 -14.58
CA TRP A 42 -0.22 -18.20 -14.59
C TRP A 42 1.10 -19.01 -14.65
N LYS A 43 1.09 -20.28 -14.22
CA LYS A 43 2.27 -21.16 -14.27
C LYS A 43 2.68 -21.51 -15.69
N LYS A 44 1.72 -21.46 -16.65
CA LYS A 44 1.94 -21.76 -18.07
C LYS A 44 2.47 -20.55 -18.86
N LEU A 45 2.30 -19.32 -18.33
CA LEU A 45 2.80 -18.11 -18.99
C LEU A 45 4.32 -18.09 -18.93
N ASP A 46 4.95 -17.86 -20.08
CA ASP A 46 6.39 -17.64 -20.16
C ASP A 46 6.73 -16.23 -19.64
N PHE A 47 7.46 -16.16 -18.53
CA PHE A 47 7.87 -14.89 -17.95
C PHE A 47 9.11 -14.30 -18.63
N SER A 48 9.86 -15.08 -19.41
CA SER A 48 11.11 -14.60 -20.06
C SER A 48 10.89 -13.45 -21.04
N GLU A 49 9.66 -13.26 -21.52
CA GLU A 49 9.27 -12.13 -22.37
C GLU A 49 9.16 -10.79 -21.63
N TYR A 50 9.17 -10.82 -20.29
CA TYR A 50 9.02 -9.63 -19.47
C TYR A 50 10.35 -9.16 -18.91
N TYR A 51 10.50 -7.85 -18.82
CA TYR A 51 11.64 -7.22 -18.16
C TYR A 51 11.47 -7.22 -16.64
N ALA A 52 10.27 -6.86 -16.17
CA ALA A 52 9.95 -6.78 -14.75
C ALA A 52 8.55 -7.32 -14.42
N ILE A 53 8.43 -7.79 -13.17
CA ILE A 53 7.13 -8.17 -12.59
C ILE A 53 6.82 -7.27 -11.41
N ILE A 54 5.58 -6.71 -11.41
CA ILE A 54 5.03 -6.00 -10.25
C ILE A 54 3.97 -6.90 -9.60
N HIS A 55 4.32 -7.47 -8.45
CA HIS A 55 3.45 -8.38 -7.71
C HIS A 55 2.59 -7.60 -6.72
N VAL A 56 1.32 -7.36 -7.08
CA VAL A 56 0.32 -6.69 -6.23
C VAL A 56 -0.81 -7.62 -5.79
N ALA A 57 -0.83 -8.85 -6.25
CA ALA A 57 -1.82 -9.84 -5.83
C ALA A 57 -1.69 -10.12 -4.34
N GLY A 58 -2.83 -10.21 -3.65
CA GLY A 58 -2.86 -10.49 -2.24
C GLY A 58 -4.25 -10.38 -1.64
N ILE A 59 -4.43 -10.94 -0.47
CA ILE A 59 -5.64 -10.80 0.35
C ILE A 59 -5.38 -9.74 1.41
N ALA A 60 -6.19 -8.69 1.42
CA ALA A 60 -6.21 -7.64 2.43
C ALA A 60 -7.65 -7.23 2.76
N HIS A 61 -7.85 -6.47 3.82
CA HIS A 61 -9.15 -5.88 4.22
C HIS A 61 -10.28 -6.88 4.51
N ARG A 62 -9.97 -8.15 4.75
CA ARG A 62 -10.90 -9.14 5.27
C ARG A 62 -10.78 -9.24 6.78
N LYS A 63 -11.88 -9.57 7.47
CA LYS A 63 -11.83 -9.92 8.89
C LYS A 63 -11.11 -11.26 9.02
N GLU A 64 -10.03 -11.30 9.79
CA GLU A 64 -9.33 -12.56 10.07
C GLU A 64 -10.16 -13.42 11.04
N THR A 65 -10.31 -14.68 10.69
CA THR A 65 -10.93 -15.73 11.52
C THR A 65 -10.00 -16.95 11.54
N LYS A 66 -10.26 -17.89 12.44
CA LYS A 66 -9.48 -19.14 12.49
C LYS A 66 -9.58 -19.94 11.18
N GLU A 67 -10.76 -19.94 10.57
CA GLU A 67 -11.08 -20.69 9.36
C GLU A 67 -10.38 -20.13 8.13
N ASN A 68 -10.11 -18.82 8.06
CA ASN A 68 -9.51 -18.18 6.91
C ASN A 68 -8.03 -17.77 7.11
N ALA A 69 -7.45 -18.10 8.26
CA ALA A 69 -6.07 -17.74 8.59
C ALA A 69 -5.06 -18.32 7.57
N HIS A 70 -5.27 -19.57 7.14
CA HIS A 70 -4.42 -20.26 6.17
C HIS A 70 -4.36 -19.54 4.81
N LEU A 71 -5.47 -18.93 4.35
CA LEU A 71 -5.54 -18.22 3.07
C LEU A 71 -4.56 -17.04 3.02
N TYR A 72 -4.26 -16.41 4.16
CA TYR A 72 -3.27 -15.31 4.19
C TYR A 72 -1.87 -15.83 3.86
N TYR A 73 -1.51 -17.02 4.33
CA TYR A 73 -0.21 -17.62 4.03
C TYR A 73 -0.16 -18.14 2.60
N GLU A 74 -1.19 -18.84 2.14
CA GLU A 74 -1.26 -19.36 0.77
C GLU A 74 -1.15 -18.23 -0.28
N VAL A 75 -1.86 -17.10 -0.08
CA VAL A 75 -1.92 -16.06 -1.10
C VAL A 75 -0.87 -14.96 -0.90
N ASN A 76 -0.60 -14.54 0.34
CA ASN A 76 0.34 -13.42 0.54
C ASN A 76 1.78 -13.87 0.74
N ARG A 77 2.04 -15.16 1.03
CA ARG A 77 3.37 -15.73 1.19
C ARG A 77 3.70 -16.70 0.06
N ASP A 78 3.00 -17.85 0.02
CA ASP A 78 3.39 -18.96 -0.84
C ASP A 78 3.27 -18.60 -2.32
N LEU A 79 2.15 -18.05 -2.74
CA LEU A 79 1.96 -17.58 -4.11
C LEU A 79 2.97 -16.49 -4.50
N ALA A 80 3.28 -15.56 -3.60
CA ALA A 80 4.26 -14.51 -3.88
C ALA A 80 5.67 -15.09 -4.06
N ILE A 81 6.06 -16.07 -3.22
CA ILE A 81 7.35 -16.78 -3.32
C ILE A 81 7.41 -17.60 -4.60
N ASP A 82 6.35 -18.33 -4.94
CA ASP A 82 6.30 -19.15 -6.17
C ASP A 82 6.46 -18.28 -7.42
N ILE A 83 5.78 -17.13 -7.48
CA ILE A 83 5.88 -16.19 -8.61
C ILE A 83 7.29 -15.59 -8.68
N ALA A 84 7.88 -15.20 -7.55
CA ALA A 84 9.23 -14.66 -7.51
C ALA A 84 10.27 -15.70 -7.94
N GLY A 85 10.13 -16.95 -7.49
CA GLY A 85 11.02 -18.06 -7.88
C GLY A 85 10.93 -18.40 -9.38
N LYS A 86 9.70 -18.39 -9.93
CA LYS A 86 9.52 -18.53 -11.39
C LYS A 86 10.15 -17.36 -12.14
N ALA A 87 9.94 -16.13 -11.67
CA ALA A 87 10.50 -14.93 -12.26
C ALA A 87 12.05 -14.96 -12.30
N GLU A 88 12.70 -15.31 -11.20
CA GLU A 88 14.14 -15.46 -11.14
C GLU A 88 14.64 -16.53 -12.11
N LYS A 89 14.01 -17.72 -12.08
CA LYS A 89 14.37 -18.85 -12.96
C LYS A 89 14.26 -18.53 -14.45
N GLU A 90 13.27 -17.72 -14.83
CA GLU A 90 13.02 -17.35 -16.22
C GLU A 90 13.71 -16.05 -16.64
N GLY A 91 14.61 -15.51 -15.80
CA GLY A 91 15.54 -14.44 -16.18
C GLY A 91 15.00 -13.04 -16.13
N ILE A 92 13.88 -12.81 -15.41
CA ILE A 92 13.35 -11.47 -15.10
C ILE A 92 14.44 -10.61 -14.44
N LYS A 93 14.56 -9.35 -14.83
CA LYS A 93 15.58 -8.43 -14.31
C LYS A 93 15.18 -7.77 -13.01
N GLN A 94 13.88 -7.50 -12.83
CA GLN A 94 13.39 -6.80 -11.64
C GLN A 94 12.05 -7.36 -11.14
N PHE A 95 11.96 -7.59 -9.84
CA PHE A 95 10.75 -8.02 -9.15
C PHE A 95 10.36 -7.00 -8.08
N ILE A 96 9.20 -6.38 -8.24
CA ILE A 96 8.66 -5.40 -7.28
C ILE A 96 7.50 -6.05 -6.56
N ILE A 97 7.59 -6.20 -5.23
CA ILE A 97 6.51 -6.76 -4.43
C ILE A 97 5.87 -5.70 -3.53
N LEU A 98 4.53 -5.60 -3.57
CA LEU A 98 3.76 -4.80 -2.62
C LEU A 98 3.60 -5.57 -1.31
N SER A 99 4.36 -5.12 -0.31
CA SER A 99 4.24 -5.50 1.10
C SER A 99 3.32 -4.52 1.85
N THR A 100 3.60 -4.20 3.10
CA THR A 100 2.73 -3.34 3.94
C THR A 100 3.45 -2.80 5.16
N MET A 101 3.04 -1.63 5.66
CA MET A 101 3.42 -1.12 6.98
C MET A 101 3.05 -2.08 8.13
N ASN A 102 2.04 -2.94 7.95
CA ASN A 102 1.57 -3.87 8.99
C ASN A 102 2.61 -4.93 9.40
N VAL A 103 3.69 -5.10 8.64
CA VAL A 103 4.81 -5.99 9.02
C VAL A 103 5.49 -5.52 10.32
N TYR A 104 5.37 -4.26 10.68
CA TYR A 104 5.94 -3.72 11.93
C TYR A 104 5.08 -3.99 13.17
N GLY A 105 3.80 -4.34 13.00
CA GLY A 105 2.90 -4.68 14.11
C GLY A 105 2.49 -3.51 15.01
N LEU A 106 2.97 -2.30 14.75
CA LEU A 106 2.67 -1.13 15.56
C LEU A 106 1.27 -0.58 15.30
N LEU A 107 0.56 -0.24 16.34
CA LEU A 107 -0.73 0.45 16.28
C LEU A 107 -0.55 1.97 16.37
N GLU A 108 0.50 2.41 17.06
CA GLU A 108 0.92 3.82 17.19
C GLU A 108 2.42 3.91 17.43
N GLY A 109 2.99 5.07 17.13
CA GLY A 109 4.41 5.38 17.27
C GLY A 109 5.05 5.80 15.95
N ALA A 110 6.37 5.82 15.95
CA ALA A 110 7.19 6.09 14.78
C ALA A 110 7.94 4.82 14.34
N ILE A 111 7.87 4.49 13.08
CA ILE A 111 8.66 3.43 12.46
C ILE A 111 9.91 4.10 11.87
N THR A 112 11.06 3.72 12.37
CA THR A 112 12.37 4.19 11.93
C THR A 112 13.11 3.08 11.16
N LYS A 113 14.27 3.39 10.60
CA LYS A 113 15.17 2.40 9.97
C LYS A 113 15.55 1.24 10.90
N ASN A 114 15.58 1.50 12.22
CA ASN A 114 15.97 0.52 13.23
C ASN A 114 14.77 -0.24 13.82
N THR A 115 13.56 0.06 13.40
CA THR A 115 12.37 -0.63 13.92
C THR A 115 12.33 -2.07 13.41
N ILE A 116 12.38 -3.02 14.33
CA ILE A 116 12.32 -4.45 14.00
C ILE A 116 10.87 -4.83 13.67
N PRO A 117 10.61 -5.45 12.50
CA PRO A 117 9.28 -5.96 12.17
C PRO A 117 8.80 -7.01 13.17
N ASN A 118 7.58 -6.84 13.70
CA ASN A 118 6.94 -7.75 14.65
C ASN A 118 5.41 -7.78 14.45
N PRO A 119 4.91 -8.38 13.35
CA PRO A 119 3.50 -8.35 13.00
C PRO A 119 2.64 -9.18 13.95
N SER A 120 1.49 -8.66 14.34
CA SER A 120 0.51 -9.32 15.20
C SER A 120 -0.60 -10.04 14.42
N THR A 121 -0.84 -9.69 13.15
CA THR A 121 -1.90 -10.26 12.30
C THR A 121 -1.36 -11.32 11.34
N ASN A 122 -2.20 -12.29 10.92
CA ASN A 122 -1.79 -13.28 9.91
C ASN A 122 -1.41 -12.61 8.59
N TYR A 123 -2.12 -11.53 8.20
CA TYR A 123 -1.76 -10.72 7.05
C TYR A 123 -0.32 -10.15 7.14
N GLY A 124 -0.01 -9.50 8.25
CA GLY A 124 1.34 -8.93 8.47
C GLY A 124 2.43 -9.99 8.53
N LYS A 125 2.17 -11.12 9.21
CA LYS A 125 3.11 -12.26 9.30
C LYS A 125 3.40 -12.86 7.93
N ALA A 126 2.35 -13.19 7.16
CA ALA A 126 2.50 -13.75 5.83
C ALA A 126 3.28 -12.82 4.88
N LYS A 127 3.00 -11.49 4.93
CA LYS A 127 3.77 -10.50 4.15
C LYS A 127 5.23 -10.42 4.59
N LEU A 128 5.52 -10.43 5.89
CA LEU A 128 6.90 -10.39 6.40
C LEU A 128 7.69 -11.66 6.01
N GLU A 129 7.07 -12.83 6.09
CA GLU A 129 7.69 -14.08 5.68
C GLU A 129 8.01 -14.10 4.18
N ALA A 130 7.08 -13.58 3.33
CA ALA A 130 7.34 -13.38 1.90
C ALA A 130 8.49 -12.40 1.67
N ASP A 131 8.48 -11.22 2.35
CA ASP A 131 9.55 -10.23 2.26
C ASP A 131 10.92 -10.86 2.57
N ALA A 132 11.00 -11.70 3.61
CA ALA A 132 12.24 -12.32 4.06
C ALA A 132 12.79 -13.34 3.06
N VAL A 133 11.94 -14.13 2.40
CA VAL A 133 12.36 -15.12 1.40
C VAL A 133 12.72 -14.42 0.09
N ILE A 134 11.82 -13.58 -0.42
CA ILE A 134 11.98 -12.90 -1.72
C ILE A 134 13.16 -11.90 -1.66
N GLY A 135 13.33 -11.22 -0.52
CA GLY A 135 14.46 -10.30 -0.34
C GLY A 135 15.84 -10.97 -0.44
N LYS A 136 15.97 -12.26 -0.08
CA LYS A 136 17.20 -13.03 -0.25
C LYS A 136 17.52 -13.39 -1.70
N MET A 137 16.54 -13.34 -2.59
CA MET A 137 16.74 -13.58 -4.03
C MET A 137 17.41 -12.37 -4.72
N ASN A 138 17.49 -11.20 -4.03
CA ASN A 138 18.07 -9.99 -4.61
C ASN A 138 19.54 -10.17 -4.93
N ASN A 139 19.90 -10.02 -6.21
CA ASN A 139 21.28 -10.12 -6.70
C ASN A 139 21.45 -9.20 -7.94
N ARG A 140 22.66 -9.22 -8.55
CA ARG A 140 22.96 -8.37 -9.72
C ARG A 140 22.11 -8.68 -10.97
N ASN A 141 21.59 -9.90 -11.09
CA ASN A 141 20.82 -10.36 -12.25
C ASN A 141 19.31 -10.34 -12.00
N PHE A 142 18.89 -10.33 -10.74
CA PHE A 142 17.49 -10.31 -10.30
C PHE A 142 17.34 -9.30 -9.17
N LYS A 143 16.95 -8.07 -9.51
CA LYS A 143 16.77 -6.98 -8.54
C LYS A 143 15.41 -7.07 -7.87
N VAL A 144 15.39 -7.11 -6.55
CA VAL A 144 14.15 -7.20 -5.76
C VAL A 144 13.88 -5.88 -5.03
N ALA A 145 12.71 -5.29 -5.26
CA ALA A 145 12.22 -4.13 -4.55
C ALA A 145 11.00 -4.51 -3.70
N ILE A 146 11.12 -4.38 -2.38
CA ILE A 146 10.05 -4.64 -1.41
C ILE A 146 9.45 -3.31 -0.99
N VAL A 147 8.22 -3.04 -1.41
CA VAL A 147 7.53 -1.78 -1.14
C VAL A 147 6.56 -1.97 0.02
N ARG A 148 6.77 -1.27 1.15
CA ARG A 148 5.96 -1.34 2.37
C ARG A 148 5.11 -0.08 2.56
N PRO A 149 4.05 0.12 1.78
CA PRO A 149 3.24 1.32 1.89
C PRO A 149 2.46 1.38 3.20
N PRO A 150 2.15 2.59 3.70
CA PRO A 150 1.15 2.82 4.74
C PRO A 150 -0.26 2.66 4.15
N MET A 151 -1.29 3.27 4.76
CA MET A 151 -2.64 3.30 4.20
C MET A 151 -2.64 4.01 2.84
N ILE A 152 -2.93 3.26 1.78
CA ILE A 152 -3.12 3.79 0.43
C ILE A 152 -4.55 4.31 0.29
N TYR A 153 -4.72 5.49 -0.35
CA TYR A 153 -6.01 6.07 -0.64
C TYR A 153 -6.07 6.69 -2.04
N GLY A 154 -7.26 6.96 -2.51
CA GLY A 154 -7.60 7.54 -3.80
C GLY A 154 -9.01 7.12 -4.21
N LYS A 155 -9.49 7.58 -5.36
CA LYS A 155 -10.82 7.27 -5.86
C LYS A 155 -11.02 5.75 -5.94
N ASP A 156 -12.16 5.27 -5.46
CA ASP A 156 -12.55 3.85 -5.43
C ASP A 156 -11.64 2.93 -4.58
N CYS A 157 -10.81 3.48 -3.69
CA CYS A 157 -9.96 2.69 -2.82
C CYS A 157 -10.78 1.86 -1.81
N LYS A 158 -10.17 0.77 -1.34
CA LYS A 158 -10.73 -0.08 -0.27
C LYS A 158 -10.06 0.23 1.07
N GLY A 159 -10.64 -0.27 2.15
CA GLY A 159 -10.03 -0.19 3.48
C GLY A 159 -10.62 0.88 4.38
N ASN A 160 -9.76 1.65 5.07
CA ASN A 160 -10.22 2.57 6.12
C ASN A 160 -10.58 3.97 5.60
N TYR A 161 -10.02 4.40 4.48
CA TYR A 161 -10.33 5.71 3.92
C TYR A 161 -11.82 5.88 3.58
N PRO A 162 -12.50 4.94 2.86
CA PRO A 162 -13.94 5.05 2.60
C PRO A 162 -14.79 5.16 3.86
N LYS A 163 -14.38 4.52 4.97
CA LYS A 163 -15.08 4.63 6.25
C LYS A 163 -14.96 6.03 6.84
N LEU A 164 -13.76 6.63 6.77
CA LEU A 164 -13.55 8.01 7.20
C LEU A 164 -14.30 8.98 6.32
N SER A 165 -14.30 8.78 5.00
CA SER A 165 -15.08 9.58 4.06
C SER A 165 -16.58 9.50 4.35
N PHE A 166 -17.11 8.29 4.59
CA PHE A 166 -18.51 8.12 4.97
C PHE A 166 -18.86 8.90 6.25
N VAL A 167 -18.05 8.80 7.30
CA VAL A 167 -18.28 9.55 8.55
C VAL A 167 -18.20 11.05 8.29
N ALA A 168 -17.22 11.52 7.54
CA ALA A 168 -17.04 12.94 7.22
C ALA A 168 -18.20 13.55 6.44
N ARG A 169 -18.90 12.74 5.64
CA ARG A 169 -20.01 13.15 4.78
C ARG A 169 -21.38 13.09 5.44
N HIS A 170 -21.53 12.28 6.50
CA HIS A 170 -22.87 12.00 7.09
C HIS A 170 -22.97 12.34 8.57
N SER A 171 -21.87 12.58 9.28
CA SER A 171 -21.90 12.93 10.69
C SER A 171 -21.76 14.44 10.90
N LEU A 172 -22.57 15.01 11.78
CA LEU A 172 -22.39 16.41 12.19
C LEU A 172 -21.21 16.60 13.14
N PHE A 173 -20.83 15.55 13.86
CA PHE A 173 -19.77 15.62 14.86
C PHE A 173 -18.67 14.60 14.60
N PHE A 174 -17.44 15.02 14.83
CA PHE A 174 -16.26 14.17 14.83
C PHE A 174 -15.40 14.45 16.06
N LEU A 175 -14.60 13.47 16.49
CA LEU A 175 -13.66 13.69 17.59
C LEU A 175 -12.48 14.52 17.12
N SER A 176 -12.14 15.59 17.85
CA SER A 176 -10.93 16.34 17.59
C SER A 176 -9.71 15.48 17.95
N VAL A 177 -8.93 15.12 16.95
CA VAL A 177 -7.77 14.24 17.08
C VAL A 177 -6.56 14.88 16.41
N LYS A 178 -5.59 15.29 17.22
CA LYS A 178 -4.32 15.84 16.75
C LYS A 178 -3.27 14.71 16.62
N ASN A 179 -3.49 13.77 15.73
CA ASN A 179 -2.54 12.71 15.43
C ASN A 179 -1.73 13.01 14.17
N LYS A 180 -0.70 12.19 13.92
CA LYS A 180 0.07 12.18 12.67
C LYS A 180 0.00 10.77 12.07
N ARG A 181 -0.34 10.68 10.79
CA ARG A 181 -0.44 9.41 10.07
C ARG A 181 0.36 9.48 8.78
N SER A 182 1.22 8.50 8.53
CA SER A 182 1.69 8.27 7.19
C SER A 182 0.54 7.70 6.35
N MET A 183 0.33 8.31 5.20
CA MET A 183 -0.62 7.87 4.18
C MET A 183 0.03 8.02 2.81
N LEU A 184 -0.48 7.31 1.82
CA LEU A 184 0.05 7.36 0.46
C LEU A 184 -1.09 7.47 -0.55
N TYR A 185 -1.10 8.54 -1.33
CA TYR A 185 -2.04 8.72 -2.42
C TYR A 185 -1.70 7.79 -3.57
N ILE A 186 -2.70 7.22 -4.23
CA ILE A 186 -2.50 6.17 -5.25
C ILE A 186 -1.61 6.63 -6.42
N GLU A 187 -1.75 7.88 -6.90
CA GLU A 187 -0.90 8.37 -7.99
C GLU A 187 0.54 8.60 -7.52
N ASN A 188 0.75 9.00 -6.26
CA ASN A 188 2.07 9.10 -5.66
C ASN A 188 2.75 7.71 -5.53
N LEU A 189 1.97 6.66 -5.23
CA LEU A 189 2.47 5.28 -5.26
C LEU A 189 2.84 4.85 -6.68
N CYS A 190 2.00 5.16 -7.67
CA CYS A 190 2.26 4.80 -9.07
C CYS A 190 3.53 5.46 -9.61
N ASP A 191 3.71 6.74 -9.31
CA ASP A 191 4.92 7.50 -9.63
C ASP A 191 6.16 6.89 -8.95
N PHE A 192 6.07 6.56 -7.67
CA PHE A 192 7.17 5.93 -6.93
C PHE A 192 7.56 4.56 -7.50
N ILE A 193 6.58 3.75 -7.92
CA ILE A 193 6.85 2.45 -8.58
C ILE A 193 7.48 2.66 -9.95
N GLU A 194 7.06 3.68 -10.71
CA GLU A 194 7.70 4.04 -11.97
C GLU A 194 9.17 4.41 -11.76
N GLN A 195 9.50 5.21 -10.75
CA GLN A 195 10.89 5.55 -10.40
C GLN A 195 11.71 4.30 -10.04
N ILE A 196 11.15 3.35 -9.27
CA ILE A 196 11.80 2.05 -9.00
C ILE A 196 12.10 1.30 -10.29
N LEU A 197 11.15 1.25 -11.23
CA LEU A 197 11.31 0.58 -12.54
C LEU A 197 12.34 1.29 -13.42
N HIS A 198 12.31 2.61 -13.46
CA HIS A 198 13.19 3.41 -14.30
C HIS A 198 14.65 3.30 -13.84
N GLU A 199 14.87 3.47 -12.55
CA GLU A 199 16.20 3.48 -11.94
C GLU A 199 16.68 2.08 -11.52
N GLU A 200 15.86 1.04 -11.75
CA GLU A 200 16.15 -0.36 -11.40
C GLU A 200 16.56 -0.54 -9.92
N LYS A 201 15.87 0.18 -9.05
CA LYS A 201 16.14 0.14 -7.61
C LYS A 201 15.83 -1.23 -7.01
N SER A 202 16.61 -1.62 -6.01
CA SER A 202 16.38 -2.81 -5.18
C SER A 202 16.52 -2.48 -3.70
N GLY A 203 15.91 -3.27 -2.83
CA GLY A 203 15.90 -3.07 -1.39
C GLY A 203 14.51 -2.92 -0.81
N ILE A 204 14.42 -2.36 0.41
CA ILE A 204 13.16 -2.15 1.12
C ILE A 204 12.83 -0.66 1.10
N PHE A 205 11.60 -0.33 0.67
CA PHE A 205 11.13 1.03 0.50
C PHE A 205 9.87 1.29 1.36
N HIS A 206 9.75 2.52 1.87
CA HIS A 206 8.68 2.97 2.76
C HIS A 206 7.96 4.20 2.19
N PRO A 207 7.37 4.11 0.97
CA PRO A 207 6.78 5.28 0.34
C PRO A 207 5.65 5.86 1.18
N GLN A 208 5.64 7.20 1.30
CA GLN A 208 4.62 7.95 1.99
C GLN A 208 4.45 9.33 1.35
N ASN A 209 3.30 9.97 1.52
CA ASN A 209 3.14 11.36 1.09
C ASN A 209 4.17 12.27 1.76
N LYS A 210 4.52 13.37 1.12
CA LYS A 210 5.48 14.35 1.64
C LYS A 210 5.10 14.85 3.04
N GLN A 211 3.81 14.98 3.34
CA GLN A 211 3.30 15.46 4.62
C GLN A 211 2.57 14.35 5.38
N PHE A 212 2.74 14.35 6.70
CA PHE A 212 1.88 13.54 7.58
C PHE A 212 0.46 14.08 7.58
N VAL A 213 -0.50 13.19 7.63
CA VAL A 213 -1.92 13.52 7.64
C VAL A 213 -2.44 13.50 9.08
N CYS A 214 -3.08 14.59 9.50
CA CYS A 214 -3.89 14.61 10.72
C CYS A 214 -5.31 14.13 10.39
N THR A 215 -5.84 13.18 11.16
CA THR A 215 -7.17 12.61 10.90
C THR A 215 -8.27 13.67 10.96
N GLU A 216 -8.19 14.62 11.90
CA GLU A 216 -9.14 15.75 11.95
C GLU A 216 -9.09 16.62 10.70
N THR A 217 -7.87 16.96 10.24
CA THR A 217 -7.69 17.74 9.01
C THR A 217 -8.25 17.00 7.80
N LEU A 218 -8.01 15.69 7.73
CA LEU A 218 -8.53 14.84 6.65
C LEU A 218 -10.06 14.88 6.60
N VAL A 219 -10.74 14.58 7.71
CA VAL A 219 -12.21 14.52 7.72
C VAL A 219 -12.84 15.90 7.46
N LYS A 220 -12.24 17.00 7.95
CA LYS A 220 -12.67 18.37 7.63
C LYS A 220 -12.55 18.70 6.14
N LYS A 221 -11.45 18.29 5.50
CA LYS A 221 -11.26 18.49 4.06
C LYS A 221 -12.28 17.68 3.25
N ILE A 222 -12.50 16.43 3.60
CA ILE A 222 -13.52 15.58 2.97
C ILE A 222 -14.90 16.21 3.10
N ALA A 223 -15.30 16.62 4.30
CA ALA A 223 -16.59 17.29 4.55
C ALA A 223 -16.73 18.55 3.68
N LYS A 224 -15.67 19.36 3.57
CA LYS A 224 -15.65 20.55 2.71
C LYS A 224 -15.85 20.21 1.23
N CYS A 225 -15.25 19.14 0.71
CA CYS A 225 -15.43 18.69 -0.68
C CYS A 225 -16.90 18.37 -1.00
N HIS A 226 -17.68 17.97 0.02
CA HIS A 226 -19.10 17.63 -0.10
C HIS A 226 -20.06 18.71 0.44
N ASN A 227 -19.57 19.92 0.72
CA ASN A 227 -20.35 21.02 1.32
C ASN A 227 -21.08 20.59 2.61
N HIS A 228 -20.49 19.67 3.38
CA HIS A 228 -21.06 19.15 4.62
C HIS A 228 -20.49 19.86 5.85
N LEU A 229 -21.35 20.22 6.81
CA LEU A 229 -20.93 20.79 8.08
C LEU A 229 -20.44 19.69 9.02
N LEU A 230 -19.17 19.77 9.44
CA LEU A 230 -18.56 18.84 10.40
C LEU A 230 -17.93 19.61 11.55
N ILE A 231 -18.43 19.40 12.76
CA ILE A 231 -17.96 20.02 13.99
C ILE A 231 -17.03 19.04 14.72
N CYS A 232 -15.77 19.42 14.95
CA CYS A 232 -14.85 18.61 15.72
C CYS A 232 -14.91 18.95 17.20
N ILE A 233 -15.28 17.96 18.05
CA ILE A 233 -15.46 18.13 19.49
C ILE A 233 -14.13 17.83 20.18
N PRO A 234 -13.52 18.81 20.88
CA PRO A 234 -12.30 18.60 21.69
C PRO A 234 -12.63 17.81 22.98
N PHE A 235 -11.60 17.39 23.70
CA PHE A 235 -11.59 16.82 25.07
C PHE A 235 -12.08 15.37 25.24
N ILE A 236 -12.85 14.77 24.33
CA ILE A 236 -13.37 13.41 24.50
C ILE A 236 -12.44 12.34 23.87
N ALA A 237 -11.59 12.75 22.94
CA ALA A 237 -10.72 11.82 22.18
C ALA A 237 -9.79 10.96 23.08
N PRO A 238 -9.12 11.48 24.12
CA PRO A 238 -8.27 10.66 25.00
C PRO A 238 -9.05 9.59 25.75
N ILE A 239 -10.26 9.94 26.24
CA ILE A 239 -11.14 9.03 26.98
C ILE A 239 -11.59 7.89 26.07
N ILE A 240 -12.07 8.21 24.86
CA ILE A 240 -12.52 7.21 23.88
C ILE A 240 -11.34 6.36 23.39
N LYS A 241 -10.16 6.95 23.16
CA LYS A 241 -8.95 6.20 22.80
C LYS A 241 -8.59 5.17 23.88
N GLY A 242 -8.68 5.53 25.16
CA GLY A 242 -8.43 4.64 26.29
C GLY A 242 -9.46 3.52 26.39
N LEU A 243 -10.76 3.85 26.33
CA LEU A 243 -11.85 2.89 26.41
C LEU A 243 -11.94 1.92 25.22
N ALA A 244 -11.61 2.39 24.01
CA ALA A 244 -11.64 1.59 22.79
C ALA A 244 -10.39 0.70 22.62
N GLY A 245 -9.40 0.79 23.51
CA GLY A 245 -8.19 -0.04 23.48
C GLY A 245 -7.47 0.02 22.13
N ASP A 246 -7.07 -1.14 21.60
CA ASP A 246 -6.33 -1.22 20.34
C ASP A 246 -7.09 -0.67 19.11
N LYS A 247 -8.41 -0.76 19.09
CA LYS A 247 -9.23 -0.14 18.03
C LYS A 247 -9.12 1.39 18.08
N GLY A 248 -9.14 1.97 19.28
CA GLY A 248 -8.95 3.41 19.48
C GLY A 248 -7.56 3.86 19.05
N LYS A 249 -6.50 3.15 19.45
CA LYS A 249 -5.13 3.42 19.03
C LYS A 249 -4.99 3.36 17.50
N LYS A 250 -5.56 2.33 16.87
CA LYS A 250 -5.48 2.14 15.41
C LYS A 250 -6.15 3.28 14.62
N VAL A 251 -7.19 3.90 15.14
CA VAL A 251 -7.92 4.98 14.44
C VAL A 251 -7.43 6.37 14.86
N LEU A 252 -7.22 6.58 16.14
CA LEU A 252 -6.93 7.90 16.74
C LEU A 252 -5.44 8.09 17.06
N GLY A 253 -4.63 7.02 17.08
CA GLY A 253 -3.20 7.06 17.39
C GLY A 253 -2.34 7.67 16.28
N THR A 254 -1.18 8.17 16.64
CA THR A 254 -0.13 8.56 15.69
C THR A 254 0.59 7.30 15.23
N LEU A 255 0.72 7.11 13.91
CA LEU A 255 1.56 6.06 13.32
C LEU A 255 2.20 6.59 12.05
N VAL A 256 3.51 6.74 12.06
CA VAL A 256 4.27 7.36 10.97
C VAL A 256 5.52 6.56 10.60
N TYR A 257 5.94 6.68 9.36
CA TYR A 257 7.32 6.42 8.96
C TYR A 257 8.16 7.67 9.26
N ASP A 258 9.10 7.54 10.18
CA ASP A 258 10.07 8.61 10.50
C ASP A 258 11.32 8.44 9.65
N MET A 259 11.13 8.52 8.33
CA MET A 259 12.13 8.38 7.27
C MET A 259 11.82 9.39 6.17
N GLU A 260 12.84 10.06 5.65
CA GLU A 260 12.67 11.12 4.65
C GLU A 260 12.87 10.62 3.20
N GLU A 261 13.61 9.51 3.01
CA GLU A 261 14.13 9.12 1.71
C GLU A 261 13.08 8.71 0.70
N ASP A 262 11.96 8.13 1.16
CA ASP A 262 10.90 7.59 0.30
C ASP A 262 9.65 8.50 0.26
N ARG A 263 9.82 9.81 0.49
CA ARG A 263 8.70 10.75 0.48
C ARG A 263 8.27 11.08 -0.94
N CYS A 264 7.00 10.87 -1.23
CA CYS A 264 6.34 11.11 -2.51
C CYS A 264 5.61 12.47 -2.49
N GLY A 265 5.80 13.28 -3.51
CA GLY A 265 5.25 14.63 -3.55
C GLY A 265 4.71 15.08 -4.89
N LEU A 266 4.46 14.16 -5.84
CA LEU A 266 3.92 14.49 -7.15
C LEU A 266 2.55 15.21 -7.04
N VAL A 267 1.67 14.65 -6.19
CA VAL A 267 0.34 15.24 -5.91
C VAL A 267 0.31 15.69 -4.46
N SER A 268 -0.09 16.93 -4.22
CA SER A 268 -0.24 17.50 -2.88
C SER A 268 -1.33 16.78 -2.07
N PHE A 269 -1.30 16.93 -0.75
CA PHE A 269 -2.37 16.37 0.10
C PHE A 269 -3.73 16.98 -0.25
N GLU A 270 -3.78 18.28 -0.48
CA GLU A 270 -4.97 19.03 -0.84
C GLU A 270 -5.61 18.49 -2.12
N ASP A 271 -4.84 18.45 -3.20
CA ASP A 271 -5.28 17.97 -4.50
C ASP A 271 -5.67 16.50 -4.47
N SER A 272 -4.95 15.69 -3.70
CA SER A 272 -5.23 14.26 -3.59
C SER A 272 -6.59 13.97 -2.96
N ILE A 273 -7.02 14.77 -1.96
CA ILE A 273 -8.36 14.63 -1.37
C ILE A 273 -9.43 15.06 -2.36
N GLU A 274 -9.25 16.18 -3.05
CA GLU A 274 -10.21 16.61 -4.07
C GLU A 274 -10.38 15.58 -5.19
N ARG A 275 -9.29 15.03 -5.71
CA ARG A 275 -9.33 13.97 -6.74
C ARG A 275 -9.93 12.67 -6.24
N THR A 276 -9.83 12.39 -4.93
CA THR A 276 -10.40 11.18 -4.33
C THR A 276 -11.90 11.29 -4.13
N GLU A 277 -12.41 12.49 -3.76
CA GLU A 277 -13.82 12.71 -3.37
C GLU A 277 -14.72 13.16 -4.54
N ARG A 278 -14.14 13.58 -5.65
CA ARG A 278 -14.82 13.88 -6.94
C ARG A 278 -14.83 12.66 -7.86
#